data_4d900f4027ef0a1b1ed3c9fc3d5bffbd
#
_entry.id   4d900f4027ef0a1b1ed3c9fc3d5bffbd
#
_cell.length_a   1.000
_cell.length_b   1.000
_cell.length_c   1.000
_cell.angle_alpha   90.00
_cell.angle_beta   90.00
_cell.angle_gamma   90.00
#
_symmetry.space_group_name_H-M   'P 1'
#
loop_
_entity.id
_entity.type
_entity.pdbx_description
1 polymer ?
#
loop_
_entity_poly.entity_id
_entity_poly.type
_entity_poly.pdbx_seq_one_letter_code
_entity_poly.pdbx_strand_id
1 'polypeptide(L)'
;MTNSASTAKNMVKSEQSPPGLSLPTDFTRNIKTSFPGGAEWLERLPDLLVEAAHCWNLVLGNPFQLSYNYVCAATQKDGRLAVLKIGVPNRELTSEINALNLYNGQGACRLLESDAEKGMLLLERLQPGTMLASLKDDDEATGIAAEVMKAIHRPASQPEGFLSLRGWFDELKKLRPRFGGGTGPFPKKSFAIAEGLMRDLFAEQRPQVLQHGDFHHFNILLSGRGWLVIDPKGVIRPAEYEVGPLLMNPNNVMLEESDAIRRTHQRIAILSERLGFDPLRLLAWAICHSVLSSFWDMAEDGSGGESARAWTEIFLNTKI
;
A
#
# COMPACT_ATOMS: atom_id res chain seq x y z
N MET A 1 70.37 -20.51 -20.05
CA MET A 1 69.44 -21.66 -20.05
C MET A 1 68.44 -21.46 -18.94
N THR A 2 67.20 -21.74 -19.23
CA THR A 2 65.96 -21.75 -18.44
C THR A 2 65.17 -20.49 -18.35
N ASN A 3 64.13 -20.48 -19.20
CA ASN A 3 62.95 -19.66 -19.19
C ASN A 3 62.14 -19.85 -17.90
N SER A 4 61.62 -18.77 -17.35
CA SER A 4 60.49 -18.82 -16.49
C SER A 4 59.37 -17.93 -17.03
N ALA A 5 58.33 -18.59 -17.50
CA ALA A 5 57.13 -17.97 -18.04
C ALA A 5 56.25 -17.40 -16.91
N SER A 6 55.95 -16.13 -17.03
CA SER A 6 54.99 -15.43 -16.21
C SER A 6 53.57 -15.80 -16.65
N THR A 7 52.82 -16.50 -15.79
CA THR A 7 51.41 -16.83 -16.01
C THR A 7 50.57 -15.65 -15.52
N ALA A 8 50.13 -14.79 -16.43
CA ALA A 8 49.12 -13.81 -16.18
C ALA A 8 47.77 -14.53 -16.01
N LYS A 9 47.21 -14.50 -14.81
CA LYS A 9 45.84 -14.91 -14.54
C LYS A 9 44.88 -13.87 -15.14
N ASN A 10 44.25 -14.21 -16.24
CA ASN A 10 43.09 -13.55 -16.76
C ASN A 10 41.92 -13.73 -15.75
N MET A 11 41.62 -12.69 -14.99
CA MET A 11 40.32 -12.56 -14.31
C MET A 11 39.27 -12.29 -15.39
N VAL A 12 38.57 -13.33 -15.77
CA VAL A 12 37.36 -13.23 -16.57
C VAL A 12 36.33 -12.46 -15.72
N LYS A 13 36.08 -11.19 -16.04
CA LYS A 13 34.88 -10.46 -15.62
C LYS A 13 33.73 -11.16 -16.31
N SER A 14 32.94 -11.90 -15.58
CA SER A 14 31.62 -12.33 -16.03
C SER A 14 30.69 -11.11 -15.91
N GLU A 15 30.63 -10.30 -16.96
CA GLU A 15 29.54 -9.37 -17.21
C GLU A 15 28.28 -10.20 -17.54
N GLN A 16 27.56 -10.65 -16.53
CA GLN A 16 26.20 -11.12 -16.71
C GLN A 16 25.30 -9.89 -16.57
N SER A 17 25.07 -9.19 -17.70
CA SER A 17 23.88 -8.36 -17.81
C SER A 17 22.66 -9.24 -17.60
N PRO A 18 21.68 -8.83 -16.77
CA PRO A 18 20.44 -9.60 -16.66
C PRO A 18 19.82 -9.72 -18.05
N PRO A 19 19.27 -10.89 -18.42
CA PRO A 19 18.55 -11.04 -19.69
C PRO A 19 17.49 -9.97 -19.75
N GLY A 20 17.27 -9.37 -20.91
CA GLY A 20 16.45 -8.18 -21.14
C GLY A 20 15.20 -8.17 -20.29
N LEU A 21 15.11 -7.21 -19.35
CA LEU A 21 14.06 -7.11 -18.36
C LEU A 21 12.72 -6.83 -19.08
N SER A 22 11.88 -7.86 -19.22
CA SER A 22 10.55 -7.70 -19.80
C SER A 22 9.58 -7.20 -18.71
N LEU A 23 9.15 -5.94 -18.84
CA LEU A 23 8.23 -5.31 -17.89
C LEU A 23 6.79 -5.33 -18.45
N PRO A 24 5.78 -5.60 -17.62
CA PRO A 24 4.38 -5.49 -18.03
C PRO A 24 4.03 -4.09 -18.52
N THR A 25 3.21 -4.00 -19.57
CA THR A 25 2.79 -2.71 -20.16
C THR A 25 2.09 -1.82 -19.14
N ASP A 26 1.22 -2.41 -18.29
CA ASP A 26 0.51 -1.65 -17.27
C ASP A 26 1.45 -1.09 -16.22
N PHE A 27 2.46 -1.84 -15.79
CA PHE A 27 3.49 -1.37 -14.88
C PHE A 27 4.24 -0.16 -15.45
N THR A 28 4.72 -0.29 -16.70
CA THR A 28 5.48 0.81 -17.35
C THR A 28 4.62 2.05 -17.56
N ARG A 29 3.34 1.88 -17.89
CA ARG A 29 2.38 2.98 -17.99
C ARG A 29 2.18 3.65 -16.62
N ASN A 30 1.89 2.88 -15.58
CA ASN A 30 1.66 3.39 -14.22
C ASN A 30 2.85 4.22 -13.72
N ILE A 31 4.08 3.71 -13.91
CA ILE A 31 5.29 4.44 -13.51
C ILE A 31 5.40 5.78 -14.25
N LYS A 32 5.21 5.80 -15.58
CA LYS A 32 5.32 7.01 -16.40
C LYS A 32 4.26 8.06 -16.09
N THR A 33 3.06 7.63 -15.72
CA THR A 33 1.94 8.55 -15.48
C THR A 33 1.84 9.03 -14.03
N SER A 34 2.27 8.20 -13.07
CA SER A 34 2.09 8.51 -11.64
C SER A 34 3.30 9.21 -11.01
N PHE A 35 4.48 9.11 -11.63
CA PHE A 35 5.70 9.66 -11.03
C PHE A 35 6.43 10.62 -11.96
N PRO A 36 6.70 11.87 -11.54
CA PRO A 36 7.66 12.72 -12.21
C PRO A 36 9.01 12.00 -12.30
N GLY A 37 9.65 11.97 -13.50
CA GLY A 37 10.89 11.22 -13.71
C GLY A 37 10.74 9.70 -13.82
N GLY A 38 9.50 9.19 -13.92
CA GLY A 38 9.23 7.75 -14.01
C GLY A 38 9.79 7.08 -15.26
N ALA A 39 9.88 7.81 -16.38
CA ALA A 39 10.48 7.29 -17.60
C ALA A 39 11.99 7.05 -17.44
N GLU A 40 12.72 8.02 -16.90
CA GLU A 40 14.15 7.94 -16.61
C GLU A 40 14.45 6.88 -15.54
N TRP A 41 13.57 6.74 -14.56
CA TRP A 41 13.70 5.69 -13.56
C TRP A 41 13.57 4.29 -14.18
N LEU A 42 12.63 4.08 -15.13
CA LEU A 42 12.48 2.81 -15.85
C LEU A 42 13.74 2.45 -16.64
N GLU A 43 14.41 3.43 -17.25
CA GLU A 43 15.68 3.22 -17.96
C GLU A 43 16.81 2.79 -17.00
N ARG A 44 16.80 3.30 -15.77
CA ARG A 44 17.79 2.99 -14.74
C ARG A 44 17.46 1.72 -13.93
N LEU A 45 16.27 1.18 -14.04
CA LEU A 45 15.84 0.04 -13.23
C LEU A 45 16.77 -1.19 -13.35
N PRO A 46 17.28 -1.57 -14.54
CA PRO A 46 18.24 -2.67 -14.64
C PRO A 46 19.51 -2.44 -13.80
N ASP A 47 20.03 -1.22 -13.81
CA ASP A 47 21.24 -0.86 -13.05
C ASP A 47 20.97 -0.87 -11.55
N LEU A 48 19.79 -0.37 -11.11
CA LEU A 48 19.37 -0.43 -9.70
C LEU A 48 19.23 -1.86 -9.20
N LEU A 49 18.75 -2.79 -10.04
CA LEU A 49 18.67 -4.20 -9.70
C LEU A 49 20.07 -4.81 -9.51
N VAL A 50 21.01 -4.51 -10.40
CA VAL A 50 22.41 -4.98 -10.29
C VAL A 50 23.04 -4.38 -9.04
N GLU A 51 22.84 -3.10 -8.79
CA GLU A 51 23.37 -2.41 -7.61
C GLU A 51 22.83 -3.01 -6.31
N ALA A 52 21.51 -3.21 -6.18
CA ALA A 52 20.91 -3.84 -5.01
C ALA A 52 21.44 -5.26 -4.79
N ALA A 53 21.54 -6.06 -5.86
CA ALA A 53 22.09 -7.40 -5.80
C ALA A 53 23.54 -7.42 -5.31
N HIS A 54 24.34 -6.47 -5.76
CA HIS A 54 25.74 -6.34 -5.34
C HIS A 54 25.85 -5.83 -3.89
N CYS A 55 25.17 -4.71 -3.56
CA CYS A 55 25.28 -4.08 -2.23
C CYS A 55 24.84 -5.02 -1.09
N TRP A 56 23.75 -5.77 -1.33
CA TRP A 56 23.16 -6.62 -0.30
C TRP A 56 23.44 -8.12 -0.50
N ASN A 57 24.34 -8.48 -1.44
CA ASN A 57 24.74 -9.84 -1.77
C ASN A 57 23.53 -10.76 -2.04
N LEU A 58 22.69 -10.37 -3.00
CA LEU A 58 21.45 -11.06 -3.34
C LEU A 58 21.58 -11.87 -4.63
N VAL A 59 20.88 -13.00 -4.65
CA VAL A 59 20.46 -13.66 -5.88
C VAL A 59 19.02 -13.28 -6.13
N LEU A 60 18.77 -12.55 -7.23
CA LEU A 60 17.43 -12.11 -7.59
C LEU A 60 16.66 -13.23 -8.28
N GLY A 61 15.40 -13.38 -7.92
CA GLY A 61 14.46 -14.32 -8.51
C GLY A 61 13.41 -13.61 -9.38
N ASN A 62 12.34 -14.34 -9.69
CA ASN A 62 11.25 -13.82 -10.53
C ASN A 62 10.52 -12.63 -9.85
N PRO A 63 10.07 -11.64 -10.65
CA PRO A 63 9.19 -10.61 -10.14
C PRO A 63 7.83 -11.19 -9.71
N PHE A 64 7.24 -10.56 -8.72
CA PHE A 64 5.83 -10.72 -8.38
C PHE A 64 4.94 -9.94 -9.36
N GLN A 65 3.64 -9.89 -9.10
CA GLN A 65 2.77 -9.00 -9.85
C GLN A 65 3.16 -7.54 -9.57
N LEU A 66 3.48 -6.79 -10.64
CA LEU A 66 3.95 -5.41 -10.55
C LEU A 66 2.81 -4.42 -10.74
N SER A 67 2.81 -3.33 -9.94
CA SER A 67 1.85 -2.21 -10.05
C SER A 67 2.55 -0.85 -10.13
N TYR A 68 3.08 -0.36 -9.01
CA TYR A 68 3.76 0.94 -8.87
C TYR A 68 5.21 0.80 -8.39
N ASN A 69 5.64 -0.40 -8.03
CA ASN A 69 7.00 -0.70 -7.63
C ASN A 69 7.45 -1.98 -8.32
N TYR A 70 8.74 -2.10 -8.60
CA TYR A 70 9.32 -3.36 -8.99
C TYR A 70 9.58 -4.20 -7.74
N VAL A 71 8.97 -5.38 -7.69
CA VAL A 71 9.07 -6.27 -6.53
C VAL A 71 9.44 -7.67 -7.02
N CYS A 72 10.52 -8.25 -6.49
CA CYS A 72 10.93 -9.61 -6.85
C CYS A 72 11.36 -10.42 -5.63
N ALA A 73 11.35 -11.75 -5.81
CA ALA A 73 11.95 -12.65 -4.86
C ALA A 73 13.48 -12.40 -4.82
N ALA A 74 14.06 -12.53 -3.64
CA ALA A 74 15.50 -12.46 -3.46
C ALA A 74 15.97 -13.54 -2.46
N THR A 75 17.20 -13.98 -2.62
CA THR A 75 17.86 -14.88 -1.66
C THR A 75 19.19 -14.26 -1.24
N GLN A 76 19.38 -14.09 0.06
CA GLN A 76 20.63 -13.59 0.63
C GLN A 76 21.74 -14.65 0.55
N LYS A 77 23.00 -14.22 0.69
CA LYS A 77 24.17 -15.13 0.62
C LYS A 77 24.11 -16.31 1.60
N ASP A 78 23.47 -16.14 2.74
CA ASP A 78 23.28 -17.16 3.77
C ASP A 78 22.07 -18.08 3.53
N GLY A 79 21.39 -17.94 2.39
CA GLY A 79 20.23 -18.73 2.00
C GLY A 79 18.90 -18.21 2.53
N ARG A 80 18.86 -17.13 3.32
CA ARG A 80 17.62 -16.54 3.78
C ARG A 80 16.84 -15.92 2.62
N LEU A 81 15.54 -16.19 2.60
CA LEU A 81 14.63 -15.62 1.61
C LEU A 81 14.26 -14.19 1.98
N ALA A 82 14.25 -13.33 0.98
CA ALA A 82 13.89 -11.93 1.09
C ALA A 82 13.00 -11.50 -0.09
N VAL A 83 12.54 -10.27 -0.06
CA VAL A 83 11.87 -9.58 -1.16
C VAL A 83 12.62 -8.28 -1.42
N LEU A 84 13.05 -8.07 -2.65
CA LEU A 84 13.58 -6.80 -3.10
C LEU A 84 12.43 -5.97 -3.70
N LYS A 85 12.24 -4.76 -3.18
CA LYS A 85 11.31 -3.77 -3.69
C LYS A 85 12.11 -2.55 -4.13
N ILE A 86 11.87 -2.08 -5.36
CA ILE A 86 12.47 -0.85 -5.89
C ILE A 86 11.35 0.03 -6.43
N GLY A 87 11.25 1.27 -5.96
CA GLY A 87 10.28 2.27 -6.38
C GLY A 87 10.95 3.57 -6.81
N VAL A 88 10.20 4.43 -7.48
CA VAL A 88 10.64 5.80 -7.74
C VAL A 88 10.78 6.51 -6.39
N PRO A 89 11.96 7.09 -6.05
CA PRO A 89 12.13 7.80 -4.79
C PRO A 89 11.12 8.93 -4.64
N ASN A 90 10.33 8.88 -3.57
CA ASN A 90 9.31 9.87 -3.27
C ASN A 90 8.99 9.88 -1.77
N ARG A 91 8.14 10.81 -1.33
CA ARG A 91 7.77 10.96 0.08
C ARG A 91 7.01 9.73 0.63
N GLU A 92 6.21 9.06 -0.19
CA GLU A 92 5.46 7.86 0.22
C GLU A 92 6.42 6.71 0.54
N LEU A 93 7.38 6.45 -0.34
CA LEU A 93 8.39 5.42 -0.14
C LEU A 93 9.27 5.69 1.11
N THR A 94 9.61 6.95 1.35
CA THR A 94 10.32 7.33 2.58
C THR A 94 9.46 7.07 3.82
N SER A 95 8.16 7.38 3.75
CA SER A 95 7.21 7.12 4.83
C SER A 95 7.02 5.61 5.07
N GLU A 96 7.01 4.79 4.04
CA GLU A 96 6.99 3.32 4.14
C GLU A 96 8.21 2.81 4.89
N ILE A 97 9.42 3.25 4.52
CA ILE A 97 10.67 2.88 5.19
C ILE A 97 10.59 3.24 6.68
N ASN A 98 10.13 4.44 7.01
CA ASN A 98 9.99 4.90 8.38
C ASN A 98 8.96 4.07 9.16
N ALA A 99 7.83 3.72 8.54
CA ALA A 99 6.79 2.89 9.15
C ALA A 99 7.30 1.47 9.44
N LEU A 100 7.97 0.84 8.49
CA LEU A 100 8.56 -0.50 8.67
C LEU A 100 9.62 -0.51 9.77
N ASN A 101 10.46 0.53 9.86
CA ASN A 101 11.43 0.71 10.94
C ASN A 101 10.73 0.83 12.29
N LEU A 102 9.66 1.64 12.39
CA LEU A 102 8.94 1.82 13.65
C LEU A 102 8.18 0.55 14.06
N TYR A 103 7.60 -0.18 13.12
CA TYR A 103 6.97 -1.48 13.39
C TYR A 103 7.99 -2.52 13.85
N ASN A 104 9.22 -2.46 13.33
CA ASN A 104 10.31 -3.37 13.67
C ASN A 104 9.88 -4.85 13.69
N GLY A 105 9.10 -5.26 12.70
CA GLY A 105 8.58 -6.62 12.59
C GLY A 105 7.39 -6.95 13.51
N GLN A 106 6.90 -6.02 14.31
CA GLN A 106 5.73 -6.23 15.17
C GLN A 106 4.45 -5.90 14.39
N GLY A 107 3.69 -6.91 14.04
CA GLY A 107 2.50 -6.79 13.21
C GLY A 107 2.78 -6.59 11.71
N ALA A 108 4.03 -6.38 11.31
CA ALA A 108 4.46 -6.13 9.93
C ALA A 108 5.65 -7.02 9.52
N CYS A 109 5.90 -7.14 8.22
CA CYS A 109 7.17 -7.68 7.73
C CYS A 109 8.35 -6.82 8.20
N ARG A 110 9.53 -7.41 8.33
CA ARG A 110 10.73 -6.67 8.71
C ARG A 110 11.32 -5.96 7.51
N LEU A 111 11.77 -4.72 7.69
CA LEU A 111 12.73 -4.08 6.82
C LEU A 111 14.12 -4.62 7.19
N LEU A 112 14.81 -5.21 6.23
CA LEU A 112 16.14 -5.79 6.43
C LEU A 112 17.23 -4.77 6.09
N GLU A 113 17.08 -4.09 4.96
CA GLU A 113 17.97 -3.04 4.46
C GLU A 113 17.15 -2.01 3.67
N SER A 114 17.64 -0.78 3.54
CA SER A 114 17.03 0.25 2.69
C SER A 114 18.03 1.28 2.20
N ASP A 115 17.76 1.82 1.02
CA ASP A 115 18.39 3.01 0.46
C ASP A 115 17.27 3.93 -0.07
N ALA A 116 16.87 4.91 0.75
CA ALA A 116 15.76 5.80 0.43
C ALA A 116 16.06 6.71 -0.77
N GLU A 117 17.34 7.09 -0.99
CA GLU A 117 17.75 7.95 -2.10
C GLU A 117 17.61 7.24 -3.44
N LYS A 118 17.83 5.92 -3.46
CA LYS A 118 17.68 5.08 -4.64
C LYS A 118 16.33 4.38 -4.73
N GLY A 119 15.51 4.49 -3.70
CA GLY A 119 14.19 3.89 -3.64
C GLY A 119 14.22 2.36 -3.47
N MET A 120 15.25 1.82 -2.81
CA MET A 120 15.45 0.37 -2.65
C MET A 120 15.14 -0.08 -1.22
N LEU A 121 14.38 -1.17 -1.08
CA LEU A 121 14.06 -1.83 0.18
C LEU A 121 14.31 -3.33 0.05
N LEU A 122 14.98 -3.91 1.05
CA LEU A 122 15.07 -5.34 1.24
C LEU A 122 14.16 -5.74 2.41
N LEU A 123 13.19 -6.57 2.14
CA LEU A 123 12.14 -6.94 3.08
C LEU A 123 12.21 -8.43 3.44
N GLU A 124 11.75 -8.78 4.63
CA GLU A 124 11.48 -10.16 5.03
C GLU A 124 10.47 -10.79 4.05
N ARG A 125 10.77 -11.98 3.55
CA ARG A 125 9.82 -12.78 2.80
C ARG A 125 8.95 -13.57 3.76
N LEU A 126 7.69 -13.19 3.86
CA LEU A 126 6.72 -13.91 4.69
C LEU A 126 6.40 -15.27 4.07
N GLN A 127 6.42 -16.32 4.87
CA GLN A 127 6.09 -17.68 4.46
C GLN A 127 5.10 -18.32 5.45
N PRO A 128 4.07 -18.99 4.94
CA PRO A 128 3.80 -19.37 3.55
C PRO A 128 3.42 -18.20 2.63
N GLY A 129 3.09 -17.01 3.15
CA GLY A 129 2.71 -15.84 2.36
C GLY A 129 1.27 -15.90 1.82
N THR A 130 0.43 -16.73 2.43
CA THR A 130 -1.00 -16.82 2.07
C THR A 130 -1.69 -15.50 2.40
N MET A 131 -2.36 -14.88 1.43
CA MET A 131 -3.07 -13.62 1.62
C MET A 131 -4.36 -13.82 2.41
N LEU A 132 -4.72 -12.88 3.26
CA LEU A 132 -6.00 -12.87 3.97
C LEU A 132 -7.19 -12.91 3.01
N ALA A 133 -7.03 -12.33 1.81
CA ALA A 133 -8.02 -12.39 0.73
C ALA A 133 -8.38 -13.80 0.26
N SER A 134 -7.57 -14.83 0.59
CA SER A 134 -7.86 -16.22 0.25
C SER A 134 -8.78 -16.94 1.23
N LEU A 135 -9.05 -16.36 2.40
CA LEU A 135 -10.02 -16.91 3.34
C LEU A 135 -11.43 -16.76 2.78
N LYS A 136 -12.21 -17.82 2.91
CA LYS A 136 -13.60 -17.86 2.45
C LYS A 136 -14.58 -17.28 3.46
N ASP A 137 -14.26 -17.42 4.75
CA ASP A 137 -15.04 -16.90 5.85
C ASP A 137 -14.70 -15.42 6.06
N ASP A 138 -15.63 -14.53 5.71
CA ASP A 138 -15.48 -13.10 5.78
C ASP A 138 -15.43 -12.59 7.23
N ASP A 139 -16.15 -13.22 8.13
CA ASP A 139 -16.18 -12.87 9.56
C ASP A 139 -14.85 -13.24 10.21
N GLU A 140 -14.30 -14.42 9.90
CA GLU A 140 -12.97 -14.84 10.33
C GLU A 140 -11.90 -13.87 9.80
N ALA A 141 -11.93 -13.56 8.50
CA ALA A 141 -10.99 -12.64 7.88
C ALA A 141 -11.05 -11.23 8.50
N THR A 142 -12.25 -10.72 8.78
CA THR A 142 -12.46 -9.43 9.44
C THR A 142 -11.94 -9.45 10.88
N GLY A 143 -12.16 -10.54 11.60
CA GLY A 143 -11.64 -10.73 12.94
C GLY A 143 -10.11 -10.73 12.99
N ILE A 144 -9.46 -11.44 12.07
CA ILE A 144 -8.00 -11.44 11.91
C ILE A 144 -7.50 -10.03 11.58
N ALA A 145 -8.14 -9.33 10.63
CA ALA A 145 -7.78 -7.96 10.27
C ALA A 145 -7.83 -7.02 11.49
N ALA A 146 -8.85 -7.15 12.35
CA ALA A 146 -8.94 -6.36 13.58
C ALA A 146 -7.76 -6.60 14.53
N GLU A 147 -7.33 -7.85 14.73
CA GLU A 147 -6.18 -8.16 15.58
C GLU A 147 -4.86 -7.65 14.97
N VAL A 148 -4.67 -7.78 13.65
CA VAL A 148 -3.50 -7.23 12.97
C VAL A 148 -3.49 -5.70 13.07
N MET A 149 -4.64 -5.05 12.91
CA MET A 149 -4.79 -3.60 13.05
C MET A 149 -4.35 -3.12 14.44
N LYS A 150 -4.77 -3.79 15.52
CA LYS A 150 -4.29 -3.51 16.88
C LYS A 150 -2.77 -3.63 16.99
N ALA A 151 -2.20 -4.67 16.36
CA ALA A 151 -0.78 -4.96 16.45
C ALA A 151 0.10 -3.90 15.75
N ILE A 152 -0.41 -3.17 14.76
CA ILE A 152 0.35 -2.16 14.02
C ILE A 152 0.09 -0.73 14.48
N HIS A 153 -0.98 -0.44 15.21
CA HIS A 153 -1.22 0.92 15.69
C HIS A 153 -0.13 1.36 16.65
N ARG A 154 0.53 2.48 16.36
CA ARG A 154 1.58 3.08 17.19
C ARG A 154 1.26 4.54 17.47
N PRO A 155 1.46 5.03 18.70
CA PRO A 155 1.36 6.47 18.97
C PRO A 155 2.26 7.27 18.05
N ALA A 156 1.73 8.35 17.48
CA ALA A 156 2.48 9.24 16.60
C ALA A 156 3.27 10.27 17.44
N SER A 157 4.36 9.82 18.07
CA SER A 157 5.21 10.69 18.88
C SER A 157 6.11 11.62 18.06
N GLN A 158 6.41 11.25 16.83
CA GLN A 158 7.22 12.02 15.87
C GLN A 158 6.55 11.96 14.51
N PRO A 159 5.67 12.93 14.16
CA PRO A 159 4.94 12.92 12.90
C PRO A 159 5.80 13.26 11.67
N GLU A 160 6.99 13.82 11.89
CA GLU A 160 7.93 14.17 10.83
C GLU A 160 8.43 12.91 10.13
N GLY A 161 8.41 12.92 8.80
CA GLY A 161 8.81 11.77 7.99
C GLY A 161 7.69 10.79 7.65
N PHE A 162 6.46 11.06 8.09
CA PHE A 162 5.28 10.30 7.73
C PHE A 162 4.29 11.11 6.88
N LEU A 163 3.41 10.42 6.20
CA LEU A 163 2.27 11.04 5.51
C LEU A 163 1.21 11.47 6.52
N SER A 164 0.39 12.45 6.16
CA SER A 164 -0.74 12.86 6.98
C SER A 164 -2.06 12.64 6.24
N LEU A 165 -3.07 12.17 6.97
CA LEU A 165 -4.40 11.98 6.39
C LEU A 165 -4.98 13.30 5.88
N ARG A 166 -4.76 14.40 6.60
CA ARG A 166 -5.22 15.72 6.16
C ARG A 166 -4.61 16.10 4.81
N GLY A 167 -3.31 15.79 4.59
CA GLY A 167 -2.66 16.03 3.31
C GLY A 167 -3.32 15.24 2.16
N TRP A 168 -3.74 14.01 2.40
CA TRP A 168 -4.47 13.23 1.42
C TRP A 168 -5.85 13.83 1.07
N PHE A 169 -6.62 14.22 2.08
CA PHE A 169 -7.93 14.83 1.86
C PHE A 169 -7.86 16.25 1.28
N ASP A 170 -6.74 16.94 1.47
CA ASP A 170 -6.53 18.25 0.84
C ASP A 170 -6.44 18.15 -0.71
N GLU A 171 -6.09 16.96 -1.24
CA GLU A 171 -6.14 16.70 -2.68
C GLU A 171 -7.56 16.86 -3.26
N LEU A 172 -8.59 16.50 -2.50
CA LEU A 172 -9.99 16.66 -2.94
C LEU A 172 -10.38 18.12 -3.17
N LYS A 173 -9.66 19.10 -2.61
CA LYS A 173 -9.88 20.53 -2.89
C LYS A 173 -9.66 20.87 -4.37
N LYS A 174 -8.92 20.04 -5.10
CA LYS A 174 -8.68 20.18 -6.55
C LYS A 174 -9.90 19.77 -7.39
N LEU A 175 -10.86 19.01 -6.83
CA LEU A 175 -11.97 18.45 -7.60
C LEU A 175 -12.87 19.55 -8.15
N ARG A 176 -13.38 20.44 -7.31
CA ARG A 176 -14.32 21.50 -7.73
C ARG A 176 -13.73 22.47 -8.76
N PRO A 177 -12.50 22.99 -8.59
CA PRO A 177 -11.83 23.78 -9.61
C PRO A 177 -11.73 23.07 -10.96
N ARG A 178 -11.40 21.77 -10.93
CA ARG A 178 -11.26 20.93 -12.13
C ARG A 178 -12.57 20.82 -12.93
N PHE A 179 -13.72 20.82 -12.25
CA PHE A 179 -15.03 20.69 -12.86
C PHE A 179 -15.89 21.98 -12.78
N GLY A 180 -15.25 23.16 -12.88
CA GLY A 180 -15.93 24.45 -12.94
C GLY A 180 -16.84 24.76 -11.73
N GLY A 181 -16.45 24.29 -10.53
CA GLY A 181 -17.23 24.41 -9.29
C GLY A 181 -18.18 23.24 -9.04
N GLY A 182 -18.31 22.31 -9.98
CA GLY A 182 -19.14 21.11 -9.87
C GLY A 182 -18.45 19.98 -9.09
N THR A 183 -19.09 18.81 -9.11
CA THR A 183 -18.61 17.59 -8.45
C THR A 183 -18.08 16.54 -9.43
N GLY A 184 -17.93 16.91 -10.72
CA GLY A 184 -17.49 15.98 -11.76
C GLY A 184 -18.41 14.76 -11.83
N PRO A 185 -17.86 13.54 -11.84
CA PRO A 185 -18.65 12.31 -11.93
C PRO A 185 -19.34 11.92 -10.62
N PHE A 186 -19.08 12.61 -9.50
CA PHE A 186 -19.75 12.31 -8.23
C PHE A 186 -21.18 12.84 -8.19
N PRO A 187 -22.17 12.04 -7.73
CA PRO A 187 -23.50 12.54 -7.44
C PRO A 187 -23.40 13.69 -6.43
N LYS A 188 -24.05 14.84 -6.75
CA LYS A 188 -23.95 16.06 -5.93
C LYS A 188 -24.30 15.83 -4.46
N LYS A 189 -25.37 15.03 -4.21
CA LYS A 189 -25.85 14.73 -2.85
C LYS A 189 -24.81 13.90 -2.08
N SER A 190 -24.31 12.81 -2.67
CA SER A 190 -23.34 11.90 -2.04
C SER A 190 -22.04 12.63 -1.73
N PHE A 191 -21.56 13.45 -2.67
CA PHE A 191 -20.35 14.23 -2.46
C PHE A 191 -20.52 15.29 -1.35
N ALA A 192 -21.67 15.98 -1.29
CA ALA A 192 -21.95 16.96 -0.24
C ALA A 192 -22.03 16.30 1.15
N ILE A 193 -22.58 15.09 1.26
CA ILE A 193 -22.58 14.33 2.52
C ILE A 193 -21.14 14.03 2.93
N ALA A 194 -20.31 13.51 2.01
CA ALA A 194 -18.91 13.21 2.29
C ALA A 194 -18.12 14.47 2.71
N GLU A 195 -18.31 15.61 2.05
CA GLU A 195 -17.71 16.90 2.46
C GLU A 195 -18.14 17.31 3.89
N GLY A 196 -19.40 17.08 4.26
CA GLY A 196 -19.89 17.31 5.61
C GLY A 196 -19.21 16.42 6.63
N LEU A 197 -19.21 15.11 6.37
CA LEU A 197 -18.54 14.11 7.23
C LEU A 197 -17.06 14.40 7.40
N MET A 198 -16.32 14.70 6.32
CA MET A 198 -14.91 15.07 6.39
C MET A 198 -14.68 16.28 7.29
N ARG A 199 -15.48 17.34 7.13
CA ARG A 199 -15.37 18.54 7.97
C ARG A 199 -15.55 18.18 9.44
N ASP A 200 -16.58 17.40 9.78
CA ASP A 200 -16.93 17.06 11.16
C ASP A 200 -15.90 16.12 11.78
N LEU A 201 -15.45 15.08 11.05
CA LEU A 201 -14.42 14.14 11.48
C LEU A 201 -13.05 14.82 11.72
N PHE A 202 -12.69 15.80 10.89
CA PHE A 202 -11.43 16.56 11.06
C PHE A 202 -11.52 17.68 12.09
N ALA A 203 -12.73 18.12 12.48
CA ALA A 203 -12.92 19.09 13.56
C ALA A 203 -12.70 18.47 14.95
N GLU A 204 -12.92 17.16 15.08
CA GLU A 204 -12.68 16.45 16.32
C GLU A 204 -11.18 16.24 16.58
N GLN A 205 -10.75 16.57 17.79
CA GLN A 205 -9.39 16.24 18.25
C GLN A 205 -9.38 14.80 18.75
N ARG A 206 -8.70 13.93 18.02
CA ARG A 206 -8.49 12.52 18.38
C ARG A 206 -7.01 12.20 18.46
N PRO A 207 -6.62 11.23 19.31
CA PRO A 207 -5.26 10.73 19.30
C PRO A 207 -4.83 10.30 17.90
N GLN A 208 -3.67 10.77 17.48
CA GLN A 208 -3.11 10.42 16.18
C GLN A 208 -2.20 9.21 16.35
N VAL A 209 -2.36 8.25 15.49
CA VAL A 209 -1.54 7.03 15.46
C VAL A 209 -0.91 6.84 14.09
N LEU A 210 0.27 6.23 14.05
CA LEU A 210 0.82 5.71 12.82
C LEU A 210 0.02 4.47 12.44
N GLN A 211 -0.38 4.42 11.19
CA GLN A 211 -1.15 3.34 10.60
C GLN A 211 -0.58 2.93 9.25
N HIS A 212 -1.06 1.81 8.74
CA HIS A 212 -0.69 1.26 7.45
C HIS A 212 -0.99 2.22 6.29
N GLY A 213 -2.20 2.71 6.19
CA GLY A 213 -2.60 3.65 5.13
C GLY A 213 -3.31 3.01 3.95
N ASP A 214 -3.01 1.75 3.68
CA ASP A 214 -3.61 0.95 2.62
C ASP A 214 -3.92 -0.46 3.16
N PHE A 215 -4.62 -0.49 4.30
CA PHE A 215 -4.86 -1.70 5.06
C PHE A 215 -6.01 -2.50 4.47
N HIS A 216 -5.68 -3.57 3.75
CA HIS A 216 -6.67 -4.45 3.14
C HIS A 216 -6.19 -5.90 3.03
N HIS A 217 -7.09 -6.79 2.65
CA HIS A 217 -6.91 -8.23 2.64
C HIS A 217 -5.71 -8.74 1.82
N PHE A 218 -5.30 -8.03 0.77
CA PHE A 218 -4.15 -8.39 -0.06
C PHE A 218 -2.82 -8.00 0.59
N ASN A 219 -2.82 -7.05 1.53
CA ASN A 219 -1.65 -6.56 2.25
C ASN A 219 -1.48 -7.24 3.62
N ILE A 220 -2.29 -8.25 3.93
CA ILE A 220 -2.19 -9.05 5.16
C ILE A 220 -1.86 -10.47 4.78
N LEU A 221 -0.68 -10.96 5.19
CA LEU A 221 -0.15 -12.25 4.81
C LEU A 221 0.11 -13.13 6.02
N LEU A 222 -0.22 -14.42 5.91
CA LEU A 222 0.13 -15.43 6.90
C LEU A 222 1.63 -15.73 6.85
N SER A 223 2.25 -15.79 8.01
CA SER A 223 3.66 -16.16 8.18
C SER A 223 3.84 -17.15 9.35
N GLY A 224 5.05 -17.65 9.54
CA GLY A 224 5.40 -18.42 10.73
C GLY A 224 5.27 -17.64 12.05
N ARG A 225 5.12 -16.30 11.99
CA ARG A 225 4.89 -15.40 13.12
C ARG A 225 3.42 -14.95 13.26
N GLY A 226 2.48 -15.56 12.52
CA GLY A 226 1.08 -15.17 12.42
C GLY A 226 0.82 -14.25 11.23
N TRP A 227 -0.34 -13.57 11.25
CA TRP A 227 -0.75 -12.64 10.19
C TRP A 227 -0.03 -11.29 10.35
N LEU A 228 0.60 -10.82 9.29
CA LEU A 228 1.42 -9.62 9.27
C LEU A 228 1.10 -8.76 8.04
N VAL A 229 1.25 -7.44 8.17
CA VAL A 229 1.11 -6.55 7.02
C VAL A 229 2.41 -6.43 6.22
N ILE A 230 2.21 -6.13 4.94
CA ILE A 230 3.24 -5.70 3.98
C ILE A 230 2.83 -4.36 3.36
N ASP A 231 3.74 -3.64 2.75
CA ASP A 231 3.49 -2.43 1.94
C ASP A 231 2.76 -1.28 2.66
N PRO A 232 3.17 -0.89 3.90
CA PRO A 232 2.52 0.20 4.61
C PRO A 232 2.87 1.56 3.99
N LYS A 233 1.88 2.43 3.82
CA LYS A 233 2.09 3.83 3.40
C LYS A 233 2.63 4.71 4.53
N GLY A 234 2.47 4.30 5.77
CA GLY A 234 2.94 5.06 6.93
C GLY A 234 2.22 6.40 7.12
N VAL A 235 0.94 6.36 7.50
CA VAL A 235 0.11 7.56 7.58
C VAL A 235 -0.28 7.88 9.01
N ILE A 236 -0.09 9.13 9.42
CA ILE A 236 -0.53 9.64 10.73
C ILE A 236 -1.98 10.09 10.64
N ARG A 237 -2.85 9.54 11.52
CA ARG A 237 -4.31 9.76 11.48
C ARG A 237 -5.03 9.24 12.73
N PRO A 238 -6.35 9.58 12.89
CA PRO A 238 -7.18 8.90 13.88
C PRO A 238 -7.28 7.40 13.58
N ALA A 239 -7.27 6.57 14.63
CA ALA A 239 -7.20 5.11 14.52
C ALA A 239 -8.33 4.50 13.66
N GLU A 240 -9.52 5.08 13.73
CA GLU A 240 -10.73 4.59 13.05
C GLU A 240 -10.69 4.66 11.54
N TYR A 241 -9.82 5.50 10.96
CA TYR A 241 -9.73 5.63 9.50
C TYR A 241 -9.24 4.34 8.80
N GLU A 242 -8.43 3.52 9.46
CA GLU A 242 -7.82 2.31 8.88
C GLU A 242 -8.84 1.34 8.26
N VAL A 243 -10.09 1.42 8.70
CA VAL A 243 -11.16 0.54 8.21
C VAL A 243 -11.62 0.88 6.79
N GLY A 244 -11.37 2.10 6.29
CA GLY A 244 -11.82 2.52 4.96
C GLY A 244 -11.36 1.59 3.83
N PRO A 245 -10.05 1.40 3.62
CA PRO A 245 -9.53 0.45 2.62
C PRO A 245 -10.00 -0.98 2.86
N LEU A 246 -10.11 -1.43 4.12
CA LEU A 246 -10.52 -2.79 4.47
C LEU A 246 -11.97 -3.08 4.04
N LEU A 247 -12.89 -2.14 4.26
CA LEU A 247 -14.32 -2.31 3.96
C LEU A 247 -14.58 -2.38 2.45
N MET A 248 -13.77 -1.72 1.62
CA MET A 248 -13.87 -1.76 0.17
C MET A 248 -13.24 -3.02 -0.46
N ASN A 249 -12.53 -3.83 0.32
CA ASN A 249 -11.77 -4.98 -0.17
C ASN A 249 -12.24 -6.30 0.47
N PRO A 250 -11.95 -7.48 -0.17
CA PRO A 250 -11.36 -7.61 -1.49
C PRO A 250 -12.31 -7.11 -2.60
N ASN A 251 -11.78 -6.28 -3.49
CA ASN A 251 -12.57 -5.65 -4.57
C ASN A 251 -12.73 -6.54 -5.82
N ASN A 252 -12.12 -7.72 -5.82
CA ASN A 252 -12.22 -8.70 -6.91
C ASN A 252 -13.50 -9.56 -6.83
N VAL A 253 -14.31 -9.39 -5.78
CA VAL A 253 -15.58 -10.08 -5.61
C VAL A 253 -16.70 -9.11 -6.00
N MET A 254 -17.34 -9.36 -7.13
CA MET A 254 -18.56 -8.65 -7.50
C MET A 254 -19.70 -9.15 -6.61
N LEU A 255 -20.30 -8.24 -5.86
CA LEU A 255 -21.45 -8.52 -5.01
C LEU A 255 -22.67 -7.75 -5.52
N GLU A 256 -23.84 -8.36 -5.38
CA GLU A 256 -25.09 -7.61 -5.45
C GLU A 256 -25.11 -6.53 -4.36
N GLU A 257 -25.74 -5.39 -4.62
CA GLU A 257 -25.75 -4.25 -3.69
C GLU A 257 -26.25 -4.61 -2.30
N SER A 258 -27.31 -5.43 -2.21
CA SER A 258 -27.86 -5.91 -0.92
C SER A 258 -26.86 -6.75 -0.13
N ASP A 259 -26.08 -7.59 -0.79
CA ASP A 259 -25.04 -8.40 -0.17
C ASP A 259 -23.84 -7.55 0.26
N ALA A 260 -23.46 -6.55 -0.51
CA ALA A 260 -22.43 -5.60 -0.15
C ALA A 260 -22.81 -4.77 1.08
N ILE A 261 -24.06 -4.30 1.18
CA ILE A 261 -24.60 -3.59 2.35
C ILE A 261 -24.57 -4.52 3.59
N ARG A 262 -25.09 -5.74 3.47
CA ARG A 262 -25.10 -6.72 4.56
C ARG A 262 -23.69 -7.03 5.05
N ARG A 263 -22.75 -7.27 4.13
CA ARG A 263 -21.34 -7.52 4.46
C ARG A 263 -20.70 -6.32 5.15
N THR A 264 -20.96 -5.10 4.68
CA THR A 264 -20.45 -3.88 5.31
C THR A 264 -20.96 -3.75 6.74
N HIS A 265 -22.26 -3.96 6.97
CA HIS A 265 -22.85 -3.93 8.30
C HIS A 265 -22.20 -4.97 9.23
N GLN A 266 -22.05 -6.22 8.78
CA GLN A 266 -21.44 -7.30 9.54
C GLN A 266 -19.97 -6.99 9.91
N ARG A 267 -19.18 -6.53 8.94
CA ARG A 267 -17.78 -6.14 9.17
C ARG A 267 -17.64 -4.99 10.15
N ILE A 268 -18.49 -3.95 10.03
CA ILE A 268 -18.50 -2.83 10.97
C ILE A 268 -18.83 -3.30 12.38
N ALA A 269 -19.78 -4.21 12.54
CA ALA A 269 -20.12 -4.77 13.86
C ALA A 269 -18.93 -5.49 14.49
N ILE A 270 -18.25 -6.38 13.74
CA ILE A 270 -17.06 -7.11 14.20
C ILE A 270 -15.92 -6.14 14.56
N LEU A 271 -15.64 -5.15 13.68
CA LEU A 271 -14.58 -4.17 13.90
C LEU A 271 -14.87 -3.29 15.10
N SER A 272 -16.13 -2.84 15.25
CA SER A 272 -16.58 -2.04 16.41
C SER A 272 -16.40 -2.82 17.71
N GLU A 273 -16.87 -4.06 17.76
CA GLU A 273 -16.73 -4.93 18.94
C GLU A 273 -15.26 -5.17 19.31
N ARG A 274 -14.43 -5.55 18.32
CA ARG A 274 -13.04 -5.92 18.58
C ARG A 274 -12.13 -4.74 18.86
N LEU A 275 -12.35 -3.59 18.20
CA LEU A 275 -11.49 -2.41 18.31
C LEU A 275 -12.00 -1.36 19.29
N GLY A 276 -13.28 -1.47 19.74
CA GLY A 276 -13.90 -0.48 20.60
C GLY A 276 -14.21 0.85 19.89
N PHE A 277 -14.35 0.83 18.57
CA PHE A 277 -14.66 2.02 17.78
C PHE A 277 -16.17 2.22 17.61
N ASP A 278 -16.59 3.48 17.54
CA ASP A 278 -17.97 3.84 17.22
C ASP A 278 -18.32 3.39 15.79
N PRO A 279 -19.35 2.55 15.59
CA PRO A 279 -19.71 2.02 14.27
C PRO A 279 -20.15 3.11 13.28
N LEU A 280 -20.82 4.16 13.73
CA LEU A 280 -21.19 5.30 12.87
C LEU A 280 -19.95 6.05 12.37
N ARG A 281 -18.93 6.13 13.21
CA ARG A 281 -17.67 6.76 12.86
C ARG A 281 -16.87 5.92 11.88
N LEU A 282 -16.87 4.57 12.02
CA LEU A 282 -16.28 3.66 11.04
C LEU A 282 -16.94 3.83 9.66
N LEU A 283 -18.27 3.88 9.63
CA LEU A 283 -19.03 4.11 8.38
C LEU A 283 -18.72 5.48 7.77
N ALA A 284 -18.65 6.53 8.58
CA ALA A 284 -18.31 7.87 8.12
C ALA A 284 -16.91 7.91 7.47
N TRP A 285 -15.91 7.28 8.07
CA TRP A 285 -14.58 7.18 7.47
C TRP A 285 -14.57 6.33 6.19
N ALA A 286 -15.38 5.26 6.12
CA ALA A 286 -15.50 4.46 4.89
C ALA A 286 -16.09 5.29 3.73
N ILE A 287 -17.13 6.09 3.98
CA ILE A 287 -17.70 7.03 3.00
C ILE A 287 -16.63 8.02 2.54
N CYS A 288 -15.91 8.64 3.47
CA CYS A 288 -14.88 9.62 3.13
C CYS A 288 -13.74 8.96 2.32
N HIS A 289 -13.29 7.78 2.71
CA HIS A 289 -12.23 7.05 2.01
C HIS A 289 -12.65 6.64 0.60
N SER A 290 -13.88 6.16 0.40
CA SER A 290 -14.37 5.76 -0.92
C SER A 290 -14.40 6.94 -1.91
N VAL A 291 -14.75 8.15 -1.45
CA VAL A 291 -14.67 9.37 -2.27
C VAL A 291 -13.22 9.71 -2.60
N LEU A 292 -12.32 9.62 -1.63
CA LEU A 292 -10.89 9.88 -1.83
C LEU A 292 -10.26 8.87 -2.81
N SER A 293 -10.54 7.58 -2.64
CA SER A 293 -10.07 6.51 -3.53
C SER A 293 -10.57 6.73 -4.96
N SER A 294 -11.87 7.06 -5.13
CA SER A 294 -12.40 7.38 -6.44
C SER A 294 -11.72 8.59 -7.09
N PHE A 295 -11.35 9.60 -6.29
CA PHE A 295 -10.62 10.77 -6.80
C PHE A 295 -9.21 10.41 -7.28
N TRP A 296 -8.51 9.53 -6.57
CA TRP A 296 -7.18 9.07 -6.96
C TRP A 296 -7.19 8.26 -8.26
N ASP A 297 -8.23 7.42 -8.43
CA ASP A 297 -8.38 6.57 -9.62
C ASP A 297 -8.92 7.32 -10.84
N MET A 298 -9.27 8.60 -10.68
CA MET A 298 -9.94 9.39 -11.71
C MET A 298 -8.93 10.11 -12.61
N ALA A 299 -9.00 9.85 -13.91
CA ALA A 299 -8.26 10.60 -14.93
C ALA A 299 -8.73 12.06 -15.05
N GLU A 300 -7.96 12.91 -15.73
CA GLU A 300 -8.23 14.36 -15.83
C GLU A 300 -9.60 14.71 -16.45
N ASP A 301 -10.10 13.87 -17.36
CA ASP A 301 -11.41 14.01 -17.98
C ASP A 301 -12.59 13.56 -17.10
N GLY A 302 -12.31 13.01 -15.92
CA GLY A 302 -13.30 12.49 -14.98
C GLY A 302 -13.64 11.02 -15.17
N SER A 303 -13.03 10.31 -16.12
CA SER A 303 -13.15 8.87 -16.26
C SER A 303 -12.38 8.13 -15.16
N GLY A 304 -12.73 6.89 -14.89
CA GLY A 304 -12.12 6.10 -13.82
C GLY A 304 -12.77 6.31 -12.45
N GLY A 305 -12.37 5.51 -11.48
CA GLY A 305 -12.84 5.58 -10.09
C GLY A 305 -14.28 5.10 -9.87
N GLU A 306 -14.92 4.45 -10.86
CA GLU A 306 -16.31 3.98 -10.79
C GLU A 306 -16.53 2.99 -9.65
N SER A 307 -15.61 2.08 -9.46
CA SER A 307 -15.69 1.06 -8.41
C SER A 307 -15.75 1.69 -7.01
N ALA A 308 -14.88 2.65 -6.73
CA ALA A 308 -14.88 3.34 -5.45
C ALA A 308 -16.12 4.23 -5.27
N ARG A 309 -16.65 4.86 -6.35
CA ARG A 309 -17.93 5.59 -6.28
C ARG A 309 -19.10 4.67 -5.98
N ALA A 310 -19.13 3.46 -6.53
CA ALA A 310 -20.16 2.48 -6.20
C ALA A 310 -20.13 2.14 -4.71
N TRP A 311 -18.94 1.97 -4.11
CA TRP A 311 -18.79 1.78 -2.66
C TRP A 311 -19.30 2.97 -1.86
N THR A 312 -19.17 4.21 -2.36
CA THR A 312 -19.75 5.38 -1.69
C THR A 312 -21.27 5.24 -1.54
N GLU A 313 -21.97 4.81 -2.60
CA GLU A 313 -23.44 4.61 -2.54
C GLU A 313 -23.81 3.44 -1.62
N ILE A 314 -23.05 2.33 -1.66
CA ILE A 314 -23.24 1.20 -0.74
C ILE A 314 -23.14 1.65 0.72
N PHE A 315 -22.10 2.41 1.06
CA PHE A 315 -21.91 2.91 2.43
C PHE A 315 -23.00 3.90 2.84
N LEU A 316 -23.44 4.78 1.95
CA LEU A 316 -24.54 5.71 2.22
C LEU A 316 -25.89 4.99 2.44
N ASN A 317 -26.09 3.82 1.84
CA ASN A 317 -27.29 2.98 2.00
C ASN A 317 -27.17 1.99 3.18
N THR A 318 -25.99 1.85 3.77
CA THR A 318 -25.77 0.99 4.96
C THR A 318 -26.33 1.69 6.20
N LYS A 319 -27.22 1.00 6.92
CA LYS A 319 -27.79 1.47 8.20
C LYS A 319 -27.08 0.78 9.35
N ILE A 320 -26.60 1.55 10.31
CA ILE A 320 -25.93 1.09 11.53
C ILE A 320 -26.86 1.32 12.72
#